data_7e7d914d66553670316a91d331e124af
#
_entry.id   7e7d914d66553670316a91d331e124af
#
_cell.length_a   1.000
_cell.length_b   1.000
_cell.length_c   1.000
_cell.angle_alpha   90.00
_cell.angle_beta   90.00
_cell.angle_gamma   90.00
#
_symmetry.space_group_name_H-M   'P 1'
#
loop_
_entity.id
_entity.type
_entity.pdbx_description
1 polymer ?
#
loop_
_entity_poly.entity_id
_entity_poly.type
_entity_poly.pdbx_seq_one_letter_code
_entity_poly.pdbx_strand_id
1 'polypeptide(L)'
;MHIASITMIGQFPDGIDLHVRNLKWFLNATDYHIYIITWLEALEKINIKDDRLTFITKPTSEGEFTRNPQTGFVNFWKWFPAIVKHYKINPEWFLFMEQDLWFFEKFDCVPEPKTVKTFYPGEKDYHDIMLNDQVLQPHIWEGTHLISAEVVNRAIDFNIDFGYRAKSFLDRNREHYETLFGGKISISMWTGPETLAEFSLYCALEERVGWSEIEKAVHLQGAETVHRRYPQVYNGCSQELIEKIQENIRNEMPYLDVYMVIAIFYIAGNWKDCKHIKWESANSWVKRDLHKIARTADQWMTKEEHGRLLEVLWHLDKGTGRSGL
;
A
#
# COMPACT_ATOMS: atom_id res chain seq x y z
N MET A 1 14.73 3.69 -18.22
CA MET A 1 14.32 2.97 -16.98
C MET A 1 12.88 2.54 -17.16
N HIS A 2 12.66 1.25 -17.20
CA HIS A 2 11.34 0.64 -17.34
C HIS A 2 10.86 0.10 -15.98
N ILE A 3 9.69 0.54 -15.52
CA ILE A 3 9.12 0.18 -14.22
C ILE A 3 7.85 -0.65 -14.41
N ALA A 4 7.79 -1.85 -13.83
CA ALA A 4 6.54 -2.56 -13.65
C ALA A 4 5.95 -2.21 -12.29
N SER A 5 4.86 -1.47 -12.27
CA SER A 5 4.10 -1.22 -11.04
C SER A 5 3.12 -2.35 -10.80
N ILE A 6 3.13 -2.94 -9.61
CA ILE A 6 2.29 -4.06 -9.24
C ILE A 6 1.48 -3.68 -8.01
N THR A 7 0.17 -3.62 -8.18
CA THR A 7 -0.76 -3.29 -7.11
C THR A 7 -1.76 -4.42 -6.95
N MET A 8 -1.95 -4.88 -5.74
CA MET A 8 -3.05 -5.76 -5.41
C MET A 8 -4.23 -4.92 -4.92
N ILE A 9 -5.34 -4.99 -5.64
CA ILE A 9 -6.56 -4.30 -5.26
C ILE A 9 -7.52 -5.32 -4.70
N GLY A 10 -7.71 -5.25 -3.40
CA GLY A 10 -8.61 -6.10 -2.65
C GLY A 10 -10.08 -5.73 -2.87
N GLN A 11 -10.78 -5.36 -1.80
CA GLN A 11 -12.25 -5.19 -1.79
C GLN A 11 -12.73 -3.76 -2.08
N PHE A 12 -11.86 -2.90 -2.58
CA PHE A 12 -12.19 -1.49 -2.83
C PHE A 12 -12.06 -1.11 -4.31
N PRO A 13 -12.97 -1.57 -5.18
CA PRO A 13 -12.92 -1.24 -6.60
C PRO A 13 -13.20 0.25 -6.88
N ASP A 14 -13.87 0.94 -5.96
CA ASP A 14 -14.37 2.30 -6.18
C ASP A 14 -13.26 3.36 -6.22
N GLY A 15 -12.08 3.06 -5.67
CA GLY A 15 -10.89 3.93 -5.70
C GLY A 15 -9.89 3.62 -6.81
N ILE A 16 -10.12 2.57 -7.62
CA ILE A 16 -9.15 2.11 -8.63
C ILE A 16 -8.84 3.20 -9.65
N ASP A 17 -9.83 3.92 -10.12
CA ASP A 17 -9.63 4.96 -11.13
C ASP A 17 -8.76 6.10 -10.60
N LEU A 18 -9.02 6.55 -9.37
CA LEU A 18 -8.18 7.54 -8.68
C LEU A 18 -6.75 7.02 -8.48
N HIS A 19 -6.60 5.78 -8.01
CA HIS A 19 -5.30 5.16 -7.80
C HIS A 19 -4.49 5.07 -9.09
N VAL A 20 -5.10 4.58 -10.18
CA VAL A 20 -4.44 4.47 -11.50
C VAL A 20 -4.01 5.84 -12.00
N ARG A 21 -4.86 6.87 -11.89
CA ARG A 21 -4.52 8.23 -12.35
C ARG A 21 -3.38 8.84 -11.51
N ASN A 22 -3.41 8.66 -10.19
CA ASN A 22 -2.33 9.09 -9.32
C ASN A 22 -1.01 8.40 -9.64
N LEU A 23 -1.04 7.08 -9.84
CA LEU A 23 0.13 6.28 -10.18
C LEU A 23 0.69 6.64 -11.57
N LYS A 24 -0.16 6.85 -12.57
CA LYS A 24 0.25 7.33 -13.89
C LYS A 24 0.91 8.72 -13.81
N TRP A 25 0.36 9.60 -13.01
CA TRP A 25 0.92 10.93 -12.78
C TRP A 25 2.29 10.83 -12.08
N PHE A 26 2.42 9.97 -11.07
CA PHE A 26 3.67 9.74 -10.37
C PHE A 26 4.76 9.24 -11.31
N LEU A 27 4.47 8.22 -12.13
CA LEU A 27 5.42 7.57 -13.03
C LEU A 27 5.62 8.27 -14.38
N ASN A 28 4.95 9.39 -14.64
CA ASN A 28 4.86 10.02 -15.96
C ASN A 28 6.22 10.35 -16.62
N ALA A 29 7.29 10.54 -15.85
CA ALA A 29 8.64 10.79 -16.36
C ALA A 29 9.43 9.51 -16.70
N THR A 30 8.84 8.33 -16.53
CA THR A 30 9.47 7.04 -16.76
C THR A 30 8.77 6.26 -17.87
N ASP A 31 9.42 5.21 -18.37
CA ASP A 31 8.74 4.15 -19.09
C ASP A 31 8.14 3.18 -18.07
N TYR A 32 6.82 2.91 -18.14
CA TYR A 32 6.16 2.10 -17.14
C TYR A 32 5.02 1.26 -17.69
N HIS A 33 4.73 0.17 -16.99
CA HIS A 33 3.51 -0.61 -17.15
C HIS A 33 2.89 -0.90 -15.78
N ILE A 34 1.57 -0.75 -15.65
CA ILE A 34 0.82 -0.96 -14.40
C ILE A 34 0.11 -2.30 -14.49
N TYR A 35 0.34 -3.15 -13.51
CA TYR A 35 -0.35 -4.43 -13.33
C TYR A 35 -1.22 -4.36 -12.09
N ILE A 36 -2.51 -4.52 -12.26
CA ILE A 36 -3.48 -4.54 -11.16
C ILE A 36 -4.00 -5.95 -10.99
N ILE A 37 -3.73 -6.53 -9.85
CA ILE A 37 -4.20 -7.86 -9.48
C ILE A 37 -5.50 -7.70 -8.71
N THR A 38 -6.57 -8.23 -9.26
CA THR A 38 -7.92 -8.07 -8.70
C THR A 38 -8.77 -9.30 -9.00
N TRP A 39 -9.99 -9.33 -8.54
CA TRP A 39 -10.92 -10.41 -8.87
C TRP A 39 -11.89 -10.02 -9.98
N LEU A 40 -12.53 -11.01 -10.53
CA LEU A 40 -13.39 -10.83 -11.73
C LEU A 40 -14.55 -9.86 -11.47
N GLU A 41 -15.19 -9.98 -10.31
CA GLU A 41 -16.35 -9.13 -9.96
C GLU A 41 -15.97 -7.65 -9.76
N ALA A 42 -14.74 -7.38 -9.34
CA ALA A 42 -14.23 -6.02 -9.28
C ALA A 42 -13.92 -5.50 -10.68
N LEU A 43 -13.36 -6.35 -11.56
CA LEU A 43 -13.06 -5.97 -12.94
C LEU A 43 -14.30 -5.55 -13.72
N GLU A 44 -15.44 -6.18 -13.49
CA GLU A 44 -16.71 -5.83 -14.15
C GLU A 44 -17.17 -4.39 -13.87
N LYS A 45 -16.71 -3.81 -12.76
CA LYS A 45 -17.01 -2.43 -12.36
C LYS A 45 -16.01 -1.41 -12.87
N ILE A 46 -14.88 -1.87 -13.43
CA ILE A 46 -13.77 -1.01 -13.86
C ILE A 46 -13.88 -0.77 -15.36
N ASN A 47 -13.93 0.49 -15.74
CA ASN A 47 -14.03 0.88 -17.16
C ASN A 47 -12.82 1.71 -17.61
N ILE A 48 -11.61 1.29 -17.22
CA ILE A 48 -10.37 1.96 -17.62
C ILE A 48 -9.76 1.17 -18.78
N LYS A 49 -9.48 1.87 -19.89
CA LYS A 49 -8.74 1.32 -21.04
C LYS A 49 -7.46 2.10 -21.22
N ASP A 50 -6.34 1.44 -21.07
CA ASP A 50 -5.00 2.03 -21.27
C ASP A 50 -4.03 0.92 -21.68
N ASP A 51 -3.23 1.16 -22.71
CA ASP A 51 -2.27 0.18 -23.23
C ASP A 51 -1.14 -0.13 -22.25
N ARG A 52 -0.93 0.76 -21.27
CA ARG A 52 0.04 0.59 -20.18
C ARG A 52 -0.57 0.03 -18.90
N LEU A 53 -1.76 -0.55 -18.99
CA LEU A 53 -2.47 -1.11 -17.85
C LEU A 53 -2.93 -2.54 -18.18
N THR A 54 -2.57 -3.48 -17.32
CA THR A 54 -3.02 -4.87 -17.40
C THR A 54 -3.71 -5.25 -16.11
N PHE A 55 -4.95 -5.72 -16.24
CA PHE A 55 -5.66 -6.35 -15.13
C PHE A 55 -5.38 -7.85 -15.13
N ILE A 56 -4.95 -8.33 -13.97
CA ILE A 56 -4.70 -9.74 -13.71
C ILE A 56 -5.81 -10.23 -12.80
N THR A 57 -6.65 -11.11 -13.34
CA THR A 57 -7.77 -11.66 -12.57
C THR A 57 -7.49 -13.06 -12.11
N LYS A 58 -7.96 -13.38 -10.94
CA LYS A 58 -7.99 -14.74 -10.40
C LYS A 58 -9.40 -15.28 -10.37
N PRO A 59 -9.62 -16.56 -10.72
CA PRO A 59 -10.93 -17.19 -10.58
C PRO A 59 -11.35 -17.22 -9.10
N THR A 60 -12.62 -16.90 -8.86
CA THR A 60 -13.23 -16.92 -7.52
C THR A 60 -13.25 -18.30 -6.86
N SER A 61 -13.12 -19.39 -7.61
CA SER A 61 -13.03 -20.76 -7.10
C SER A 61 -11.81 -21.01 -6.22
N GLU A 62 -10.79 -20.16 -6.30
CA GLU A 62 -9.62 -20.19 -5.41
C GLU A 62 -9.76 -19.16 -4.28
N GLY A 63 -10.94 -18.83 -3.88
CA GLY A 63 -11.56 -17.78 -3.07
C GLY A 63 -10.89 -17.31 -1.79
N GLU A 64 -9.77 -17.87 -1.38
CA GLU A 64 -9.04 -17.39 -0.20
C GLU A 64 -8.23 -16.13 -0.47
N PHE A 65 -7.91 -15.85 -1.73
CA PHE A 65 -7.08 -14.72 -2.13
C PHE A 65 -7.71 -13.36 -1.80
N THR A 66 -9.02 -13.29 -1.76
CA THR A 66 -9.75 -12.03 -1.79
C THR A 66 -10.62 -11.76 -0.57
N ARG A 67 -10.88 -12.78 0.24
CA ARG A 67 -11.80 -12.66 1.39
C ARG A 67 -11.12 -12.33 2.72
N ASN A 68 -9.81 -12.56 2.79
CA ASN A 68 -9.03 -12.25 3.98
C ASN A 68 -7.81 -11.43 3.55
N PRO A 69 -7.69 -10.15 3.91
CA PRO A 69 -6.55 -9.31 3.55
C PRO A 69 -5.22 -9.90 3.98
N GLN A 70 -5.15 -10.49 5.17
CA GLN A 70 -3.93 -11.12 5.67
C GLN A 70 -3.53 -12.35 4.85
N THR A 71 -4.50 -13.19 4.47
CA THR A 71 -4.23 -14.34 3.60
C THR A 71 -4.15 -13.94 2.14
N GLY A 72 -4.80 -12.85 1.73
CA GLY A 72 -4.74 -12.31 0.37
C GLY A 72 -3.34 -11.87 -0.01
N PHE A 73 -2.67 -11.14 0.86
CA PHE A 73 -1.30 -10.68 0.63
C PHE A 73 -0.30 -11.85 0.58
N VAL A 74 -0.42 -12.80 1.50
CA VAL A 74 0.37 -14.03 1.50
C VAL A 74 0.20 -14.82 0.20
N ASN A 75 -1.04 -14.94 -0.26
CA ASN A 75 -1.34 -15.65 -1.50
C ASN A 75 -0.83 -14.91 -2.73
N PHE A 76 -0.82 -13.58 -2.73
CA PHE A 76 -0.22 -12.78 -3.78
C PHE A 76 1.26 -13.13 -3.96
N TRP A 77 2.04 -13.10 -2.92
CA TRP A 77 3.47 -13.43 -2.98
C TRP A 77 3.73 -14.86 -3.44
N LYS A 78 2.88 -15.79 -3.01
CA LYS A 78 2.94 -17.20 -3.48
C LYS A 78 2.73 -17.32 -4.99
N TRP A 79 1.86 -16.47 -5.57
CA TRP A 79 1.53 -16.54 -6.99
C TRP A 79 2.39 -15.63 -7.86
N PHE A 80 3.08 -14.70 -7.26
CA PHE A 80 3.85 -13.68 -7.96
C PHE A 80 4.84 -14.24 -8.98
N PRO A 81 5.65 -15.29 -8.70
CA PRO A 81 6.53 -15.89 -9.70
C PRO A 81 5.77 -16.42 -10.93
N ALA A 82 4.61 -17.06 -10.71
CA ALA A 82 3.77 -17.56 -11.79
C ALA A 82 3.15 -16.41 -12.62
N ILE A 83 2.76 -15.32 -11.97
CA ILE A 83 2.26 -14.10 -12.62
C ILE A 83 3.34 -13.51 -13.50
N VAL A 84 4.54 -13.27 -12.98
CA VAL A 84 5.68 -12.72 -13.73
C VAL A 84 5.97 -13.56 -14.98
N LYS A 85 6.01 -14.88 -14.84
CA LYS A 85 6.26 -15.81 -15.94
C LYS A 85 5.12 -15.81 -16.98
N HIS A 86 3.87 -15.88 -16.53
CA HIS A 86 2.70 -15.95 -17.41
C HIS A 86 2.52 -14.68 -18.24
N TYR A 87 2.63 -13.53 -17.61
CA TYR A 87 2.47 -12.23 -18.27
C TYR A 87 3.77 -11.72 -18.88
N LYS A 88 4.88 -12.48 -18.79
CA LYS A 88 6.21 -12.10 -19.29
C LYS A 88 6.67 -10.72 -18.81
N ILE A 89 6.43 -10.46 -17.53
CA ILE A 89 6.80 -9.18 -16.88
C ILE A 89 8.32 -9.15 -16.76
N ASN A 90 8.96 -8.23 -17.48
CA ASN A 90 10.43 -8.13 -17.53
C ASN A 90 10.85 -6.64 -17.48
N PRO A 91 10.67 -5.94 -16.37
CA PRO A 91 11.09 -4.56 -16.21
C PRO A 91 12.56 -4.47 -15.80
N GLU A 92 13.08 -3.26 -15.68
CA GLU A 92 14.33 -2.98 -14.96
C GLU A 92 14.07 -2.87 -13.44
N TRP A 93 12.87 -2.40 -13.07
CA TRP A 93 12.45 -2.16 -11.68
C TRP A 93 11.02 -2.60 -11.44
N PHE A 94 10.78 -3.20 -10.28
CA PHE A 94 9.44 -3.44 -9.75
C PHE A 94 9.07 -2.38 -8.73
N LEU A 95 7.89 -1.79 -8.88
CA LEU A 95 7.25 -0.96 -7.88
C LEU A 95 6.06 -1.73 -7.30
N PHE A 96 6.25 -2.32 -6.14
CA PHE A 96 5.15 -2.90 -5.38
C PHE A 96 4.46 -1.80 -4.60
N MET A 97 3.12 -1.83 -4.57
CA MET A 97 2.38 -0.86 -3.79
C MET A 97 1.00 -1.35 -3.40
N GLU A 98 0.52 -0.81 -2.30
CA GLU A 98 -0.84 -1.00 -1.83
C GLU A 98 -1.81 -0.05 -2.53
N GLN A 99 -3.10 -0.44 -2.55
CA GLN A 99 -4.14 0.30 -3.27
C GLN A 99 -4.49 1.66 -2.65
N ASP A 100 -4.18 1.87 -1.39
CA ASP A 100 -4.50 3.05 -0.60
C ASP A 100 -3.30 3.98 -0.35
N LEU A 101 -2.22 3.77 -1.09
CA LEU A 101 -1.08 4.69 -1.16
C LEU A 101 -1.28 5.69 -2.29
N TRP A 102 -1.21 6.97 -1.96
CA TRP A 102 -1.35 8.05 -2.92
C TRP A 102 -0.13 8.96 -2.89
N PHE A 103 0.46 9.18 -4.08
CA PHE A 103 1.60 10.05 -4.24
C PHE A 103 1.19 11.53 -4.28
N PHE A 104 1.96 12.37 -3.59
CA PHE A 104 1.83 13.82 -3.60
C PHE A 104 3.03 14.54 -4.24
N GLU A 105 4.05 13.77 -4.67
CA GLU A 105 5.18 14.24 -5.46
C GLU A 105 5.46 13.27 -6.62
N LYS A 106 6.04 13.79 -7.71
CA LYS A 106 6.41 12.98 -8.87
C LYS A 106 7.64 12.13 -8.62
N PHE A 107 7.76 11.06 -9.40
CA PHE A 107 8.96 10.24 -9.44
C PHE A 107 10.10 11.04 -10.09
N ASP A 108 11.17 11.26 -9.35
CA ASP A 108 12.34 12.05 -9.78
C ASP A 108 13.68 11.45 -9.34
N CYS A 109 13.66 10.21 -8.87
CA CYS A 109 14.85 9.56 -8.34
C CYS A 109 15.41 8.52 -9.32
N VAL A 110 16.73 8.39 -9.32
CA VAL A 110 17.40 7.23 -9.90
C VAL A 110 17.62 6.23 -8.77
N PRO A 111 16.97 5.06 -8.83
CA PRO A 111 17.17 4.07 -7.78
C PRO A 111 18.57 3.45 -7.90
N GLU A 112 19.15 3.14 -6.74
CA GLU A 112 20.44 2.48 -6.69
C GLU A 112 20.24 0.95 -6.82
N PRO A 113 21.06 0.25 -7.61
CA PRO A 113 21.05 -1.21 -7.66
C PRO A 113 21.22 -1.81 -6.26
N LYS A 114 20.55 -2.93 -6.00
CA LYS A 114 20.58 -3.60 -4.69
C LYS A 114 20.05 -2.76 -3.51
N THR A 115 19.28 -1.73 -3.80
CA THR A 115 18.63 -0.90 -2.79
C THR A 115 17.11 -0.99 -2.96
N VAL A 116 16.42 -1.27 -1.87
CA VAL A 116 14.96 -1.10 -1.80
C VAL A 116 14.68 0.35 -1.44
N LYS A 117 13.90 1.02 -2.26
CA LYS A 117 13.48 2.39 -2.01
C LYS A 117 11.99 2.40 -1.66
N THR A 118 11.66 2.97 -0.52
CA THR A 118 10.28 3.24 -0.14
C THR A 118 9.93 4.71 -0.29
N PHE A 119 8.68 4.97 -0.68
CA PHE A 119 8.13 6.32 -0.81
C PHE A 119 7.18 6.68 0.33
N TYR A 120 6.91 5.75 1.19
CA TYR A 120 6.19 5.97 2.43
C TYR A 120 7.01 5.43 3.60
N PRO A 121 7.73 6.30 4.34
CA PRO A 121 8.40 5.90 5.55
C PRO A 121 7.34 5.69 6.65
N GLY A 122 6.95 4.45 6.84
CA GLY A 122 6.03 4.06 7.89
C GLY A 122 6.59 4.27 9.30
N GLU A 123 5.77 4.03 10.31
CA GLU A 123 6.21 4.06 11.69
C GLU A 123 7.24 2.95 11.95
N LYS A 124 8.44 3.33 12.38
CA LYS A 124 9.64 2.49 12.48
C LYS A 124 9.66 1.51 13.64
N ASP A 125 8.54 1.10 14.23
CA ASP A 125 8.64 0.70 15.63
C ASP A 125 8.55 -0.78 16.00
N TYR A 126 8.20 -1.74 15.12
CA TYR A 126 7.82 -3.02 15.71
C TYR A 126 8.32 -4.32 15.06
N HIS A 127 9.03 -4.27 13.95
CA HIS A 127 9.30 -5.50 13.18
C HIS A 127 10.72 -5.64 12.62
N ASP A 128 11.68 -5.07 13.31
CA ASP A 128 13.05 -5.10 12.84
C ASP A 128 13.62 -6.53 12.84
N ILE A 129 14.36 -6.84 11.78
CA ILE A 129 15.25 -7.98 11.78
C ILE A 129 16.53 -7.55 12.48
N MET A 130 16.84 -8.25 13.56
CA MET A 130 17.97 -7.93 14.43
C MET A 130 19.13 -8.89 14.17
N LEU A 131 20.33 -8.37 14.14
CA LEU A 131 21.56 -9.13 14.19
C LEU A 131 22.32 -8.74 15.46
N ASN A 132 22.50 -9.68 16.38
CA ASN A 132 23.13 -9.42 17.69
C ASN A 132 22.51 -8.20 18.40
N ASP A 133 21.19 -8.14 18.46
CA ASP A 133 20.40 -7.07 19.06
C ASP A 133 20.57 -5.68 18.41
N GLN A 134 21.20 -5.62 17.24
CA GLN A 134 21.24 -4.41 16.41
C GLN A 134 20.32 -4.58 15.20
N VAL A 135 19.67 -3.50 14.81
CA VAL A 135 18.80 -3.50 13.62
C VAL A 135 19.64 -3.82 12.39
N LEU A 136 19.41 -4.98 11.80
CA LEU A 136 20.00 -5.38 10.53
C LEU A 136 19.21 -4.80 9.38
N GLN A 137 17.88 -4.86 9.50
CA GLN A 137 16.93 -4.34 8.55
C GLN A 137 15.75 -3.74 9.30
N PRO A 138 15.50 -2.44 9.17
CA PRO A 138 14.30 -1.84 9.73
C PRO A 138 13.10 -2.39 8.98
N HIS A 139 12.02 -2.63 9.69
CA HIS A 139 10.74 -2.86 9.06
C HIS A 139 10.29 -1.57 8.39
N ILE A 140 10.09 -1.65 7.10
CA ILE A 140 9.45 -0.58 6.35
C ILE A 140 8.01 -1.02 6.18
N TRP A 141 7.16 -0.46 7.01
CA TRP A 141 5.73 -0.75 7.00
C TRP A 141 5.16 -0.40 5.64
N GLU A 142 4.45 -1.38 5.10
CA GLU A 142 3.47 -1.25 4.04
C GLU A 142 3.89 -0.45 2.78
N GLY A 143 4.15 -1.15 1.87
CA GLY A 143 3.91 -1.17 0.59
C GLY A 143 4.17 -0.16 -0.46
N THR A 144 5.14 0.73 -0.42
CA THR A 144 5.73 1.20 -1.67
C THR A 144 7.17 0.80 -1.75
N HIS A 145 7.44 -0.31 -2.43
CA HIS A 145 8.80 -0.80 -2.58
C HIS A 145 9.23 -0.76 -4.04
N LEU A 146 10.19 0.11 -4.36
CA LEU A 146 10.89 0.09 -5.63
C LEU A 146 12.15 -0.76 -5.50
N ILE A 147 12.19 -1.87 -6.23
CA ILE A 147 13.22 -2.90 -6.15
C ILE A 147 13.72 -3.22 -7.55
N SER A 148 15.04 -3.42 -7.74
CA SER A 148 15.55 -3.85 -9.03
C SER A 148 15.04 -5.24 -9.43
N ALA A 149 14.79 -5.43 -10.72
CA ALA A 149 14.36 -6.72 -11.23
C ALA A 149 15.40 -7.82 -11.01
N GLU A 150 16.68 -7.49 -10.97
CA GLU A 150 17.75 -8.44 -10.63
C GLU A 150 17.51 -9.08 -9.26
N VAL A 151 17.21 -8.25 -8.25
CA VAL A 151 16.91 -8.72 -6.89
C VAL A 151 15.68 -9.63 -6.88
N VAL A 152 14.60 -9.18 -7.51
CA VAL A 152 13.33 -9.91 -7.54
C VAL A 152 13.48 -11.23 -8.30
N ASN A 153 14.15 -11.21 -9.45
CA ASN A 153 14.35 -12.43 -10.26
C ASN A 153 15.24 -13.44 -9.53
N ARG A 154 16.29 -13.02 -8.84
CA ARG A 154 17.09 -13.90 -7.98
C ARG A 154 16.22 -14.58 -6.93
N ALA A 155 15.35 -13.82 -6.26
CA ALA A 155 14.44 -14.37 -5.28
C ALA A 155 13.48 -15.41 -5.89
N ILE A 156 12.99 -15.16 -7.10
CA ILE A 156 12.15 -16.11 -7.85
C ILE A 156 12.94 -17.37 -8.21
N ASP A 157 14.17 -17.23 -8.71
CA ASP A 157 15.02 -18.36 -9.12
C ASP A 157 15.41 -19.24 -7.93
N PHE A 158 15.61 -18.66 -6.77
CA PHE A 158 15.86 -19.39 -5.52
C PHE A 158 14.61 -20.07 -4.95
N ASN A 159 13.46 -19.92 -5.63
CA ASN A 159 12.18 -20.45 -5.19
C ASN A 159 11.85 -20.04 -3.74
N ILE A 160 12.16 -18.81 -3.39
CA ILE A 160 11.90 -18.27 -2.08
C ILE A 160 10.39 -18.21 -1.89
N ASP A 161 9.96 -18.72 -0.77
CA ASP A 161 8.57 -18.68 -0.36
C ASP A 161 8.27 -17.26 0.13
N PHE A 162 7.90 -16.39 -0.81
CA PHE A 162 7.43 -15.05 -0.51
C PHE A 162 6.12 -15.15 0.28
N GLY A 163 6.17 -15.22 1.57
CA GLY A 163 4.93 -15.24 2.33
C GLY A 163 5.06 -15.93 3.68
N TYR A 164 3.96 -16.46 4.13
CA TYR A 164 3.79 -17.01 5.48
C TYR A 164 4.84 -18.03 5.92
N ARG A 165 5.55 -18.61 4.98
CA ARG A 165 6.61 -19.59 5.25
C ARG A 165 8.00 -18.99 5.40
N ALA A 166 8.18 -17.69 5.25
CA ALA A 166 9.49 -17.08 5.39
C ALA A 166 10.06 -17.28 6.81
N LYS A 167 9.21 -17.25 7.84
CA LYS A 167 9.64 -17.62 9.19
C LYS A 167 10.15 -19.07 9.23
N SER A 168 9.42 -20.01 8.64
CA SER A 168 9.86 -21.41 8.60
C SER A 168 11.06 -21.62 7.69
N PHE A 169 11.23 -20.79 6.67
CA PHE A 169 12.43 -20.75 5.84
C PHE A 169 13.64 -20.23 6.64
N LEU A 170 13.48 -19.13 7.37
CA LEU A 170 14.52 -18.63 8.28
C LEU A 170 14.86 -19.66 9.35
N ASP A 171 13.87 -20.27 10.00
CA ASP A 171 14.11 -21.25 11.05
C ASP A 171 14.87 -22.47 10.53
N ARG A 172 14.61 -22.91 9.31
CA ARG A 172 15.34 -24.02 8.67
C ARG A 172 16.77 -23.68 8.23
N ASN A 173 17.01 -22.42 7.89
CA ASN A 173 18.28 -21.96 7.36
C ASN A 173 19.01 -21.01 8.35
N ARG A 174 18.56 -20.93 9.59
CA ARG A 174 19.05 -19.99 10.59
C ARG A 174 20.57 -20.07 10.76
N GLU A 175 21.11 -21.26 10.93
CA GLU A 175 22.55 -21.49 11.13
C GLU A 175 23.37 -20.97 9.92
N HIS A 176 22.87 -21.20 8.71
CA HIS A 176 23.49 -20.68 7.50
C HIS A 176 23.54 -19.16 7.49
N TYR A 177 22.40 -18.50 7.78
CA TYR A 177 22.35 -17.04 7.77
C TYR A 177 23.08 -16.41 8.96
N GLU A 178 23.03 -17.01 10.13
CA GLU A 178 23.81 -16.53 11.27
C GLU A 178 25.33 -16.63 11.01
N THR A 179 25.76 -17.65 10.28
CA THR A 179 27.14 -17.77 9.82
C THR A 179 27.49 -16.70 8.78
N LEU A 180 26.61 -16.53 7.77
CA LEU A 180 26.81 -15.57 6.69
C LEU A 180 26.91 -14.14 7.20
N PHE A 181 26.04 -13.77 8.14
CA PHE A 181 26.00 -12.41 8.71
C PHE A 181 26.87 -12.21 9.95
N GLY A 182 27.47 -13.30 10.44
CA GLY A 182 28.41 -13.23 11.56
C GLY A 182 27.74 -12.95 12.92
N GLY A 183 26.52 -13.43 13.14
CA GLY A 183 25.84 -13.22 14.41
C GLY A 183 24.45 -13.85 14.50
N LYS A 184 23.86 -13.73 15.68
CA LYS A 184 22.50 -14.23 15.97
C LYS A 184 21.43 -13.40 15.29
N ILE A 185 20.55 -14.06 14.54
CA ILE A 185 19.38 -13.41 13.94
C ILE A 185 18.16 -13.60 14.84
N SER A 186 17.53 -12.49 15.18
CA SER A 186 16.23 -12.46 15.83
C SER A 186 15.26 -11.60 15.02
N ILE A 187 13.98 -11.93 15.12
CA ILE A 187 12.87 -11.16 14.51
C ILE A 187 12.02 -10.72 15.68
N SER A 188 11.71 -9.43 15.75
CA SER A 188 10.84 -8.90 16.79
C SER A 188 9.42 -9.49 16.70
N MET A 189 8.68 -9.46 17.79
CA MET A 189 7.52 -10.34 18.07
C MET A 189 6.33 -10.28 17.09
N TRP A 190 6.30 -9.33 16.16
CA TRP A 190 5.21 -9.20 15.19
C TRP A 190 5.74 -9.21 13.76
N THR A 191 5.85 -10.39 13.19
CA THR A 191 6.15 -10.53 11.77
C THR A 191 4.83 -10.65 11.02
N GLY A 192 4.40 -9.56 10.39
CA GLY A 192 3.36 -9.61 9.36
C GLY A 192 3.87 -10.36 8.12
N PRO A 193 2.97 -10.75 7.22
CA PRO A 193 3.35 -11.37 5.94
C PRO A 193 4.31 -10.50 5.12
N GLU A 194 4.16 -9.21 5.19
CA GLU A 194 4.94 -8.19 4.49
C GLU A 194 6.41 -8.22 4.92
N THR A 195 6.67 -8.17 6.22
CA THR A 195 8.02 -8.26 6.80
C THR A 195 8.72 -9.55 6.39
N LEU A 196 7.96 -10.63 6.28
CA LEU A 196 8.50 -11.92 5.89
C LEU A 196 8.88 -11.96 4.41
N ALA A 197 8.14 -11.29 3.55
CA ALA A 197 8.47 -11.16 2.13
C ALA A 197 9.77 -10.35 1.93
N GLU A 198 9.90 -9.23 2.62
CA GLU A 198 11.11 -8.40 2.61
C GLU A 198 12.34 -9.17 3.10
N PHE A 199 12.19 -9.90 4.19
CA PHE A 199 13.26 -10.73 4.71
C PHE A 199 13.65 -11.85 3.73
N SER A 200 12.69 -12.44 3.06
CA SER A 200 12.95 -13.47 2.04
C SER A 200 13.76 -12.92 0.89
N LEU A 201 13.43 -11.72 0.42
CA LEU A 201 14.22 -11.01 -0.60
C LEU A 201 15.66 -10.77 -0.13
N TYR A 202 15.81 -10.32 1.10
CA TYR A 202 17.11 -10.10 1.70
C TYR A 202 17.96 -11.37 1.77
N CYS A 203 17.36 -12.47 2.23
CA CYS A 203 18.04 -13.77 2.31
C CYS A 203 18.41 -14.33 0.93
N ALA A 204 17.57 -14.11 -0.08
CA ALA A 204 17.84 -14.58 -1.43
C ALA A 204 19.11 -13.99 -2.02
N LEU A 205 19.44 -12.77 -1.64
CA LEU A 205 20.60 -12.09 -2.19
C LEU A 205 21.91 -12.51 -1.54
N GLU A 206 21.87 -13.16 -0.37
CA GLU A 206 23.05 -13.42 0.47
C GLU A 206 23.95 -12.18 0.66
N GLU A 207 23.37 -11.01 0.45
CA GLU A 207 24.03 -9.72 0.52
C GLU A 207 23.13 -8.74 1.25
N ARG A 208 23.71 -7.73 1.88
CA ARG A 208 22.92 -6.61 2.43
C ARG A 208 22.28 -5.84 1.30
N VAL A 209 20.96 -5.80 1.32
CA VAL A 209 20.19 -4.88 0.49
C VAL A 209 20.17 -3.53 1.21
N GLY A 210 20.58 -2.49 0.51
CA GLY A 210 20.47 -1.12 1.03
C GLY A 210 19.01 -0.71 1.12
N TRP A 211 18.71 0.16 2.08
CA TRP A 211 17.37 0.75 2.24
C TRP A 211 17.48 2.27 2.14
N SER A 212 16.58 2.85 1.38
CA SER A 212 16.45 4.30 1.33
C SER A 212 14.99 4.70 1.37
N GLU A 213 14.71 5.74 2.13
CA GLU A 213 13.37 6.26 2.35
C GLU A 213 13.27 7.67 1.79
N ILE A 214 12.16 7.97 1.13
CA ILE A 214 11.79 9.31 0.73
C ILE A 214 10.28 9.48 0.85
N GLU A 215 9.83 10.47 1.58
CA GLU A 215 8.40 10.70 1.74
C GLU A 215 7.81 11.37 0.50
N LYS A 216 7.15 10.58 -0.35
CA LYS A 216 6.43 11.04 -1.55
C LYS A 216 5.00 10.53 -1.64
N ALA A 217 4.61 9.67 -0.72
CA ALA A 217 3.28 9.10 -0.64
C ALA A 217 2.67 9.28 0.74
N VAL A 218 1.35 9.24 0.81
CA VAL A 218 0.58 9.11 2.03
C VAL A 218 -0.19 7.80 1.98
N HIS A 219 -0.35 7.17 3.12
CA HIS A 219 -1.14 5.96 3.26
C HIS A 219 -2.53 6.31 3.78
N LEU A 220 -3.54 6.11 2.96
CA LEU A 220 -4.94 6.46 3.26
C LEU A 220 -5.66 5.28 3.95
N GLN A 221 -5.04 4.78 4.99
CA GLN A 221 -5.36 3.53 5.68
C GLN A 221 -6.83 3.27 5.93
N GLY A 222 -7.22 2.01 5.72
CA GLY A 222 -8.39 1.45 6.35
C GLY A 222 -9.66 1.43 5.54
N ALA A 223 -9.69 1.91 4.31
CA ALA A 223 -10.88 1.88 3.45
C ALA A 223 -11.44 0.45 3.33
N GLU A 224 -10.59 -0.52 3.08
CA GLU A 224 -10.96 -1.92 2.94
C GLU A 224 -11.48 -2.52 4.27
N THR A 225 -10.80 -2.26 5.37
CA THR A 225 -11.19 -2.79 6.68
C THR A 225 -12.52 -2.24 7.14
N VAL A 226 -12.76 -0.94 6.98
CA VAL A 226 -14.04 -0.32 7.32
C VAL A 226 -15.15 -0.86 6.42
N HIS A 227 -14.91 -0.99 5.12
CA HIS A 227 -15.88 -1.58 4.20
C HIS A 227 -16.29 -2.99 4.63
N ARG A 228 -15.34 -3.84 4.90
CA ARG A 228 -15.61 -5.24 5.24
C ARG A 228 -16.36 -5.39 6.56
N ARG A 229 -15.97 -4.63 7.58
CA ARG A 229 -16.59 -4.72 8.93
C ARG A 229 -17.90 -3.96 9.03
N TYR A 230 -18.04 -2.88 8.26
CA TYR A 230 -19.17 -1.96 8.32
C TYR A 230 -19.70 -1.63 6.92
N PRO A 231 -20.22 -2.62 6.17
CA PRO A 231 -20.64 -2.43 4.77
C PRO A 231 -21.74 -1.39 4.61
N GLN A 232 -22.51 -1.09 5.68
CA GLN A 232 -23.52 -0.03 5.68
C GLN A 232 -22.93 1.37 5.40
N VAL A 233 -21.65 1.58 5.63
CA VAL A 233 -20.95 2.84 5.36
C VAL A 233 -21.06 3.24 3.88
N TYR A 234 -21.14 2.28 2.96
CA TYR A 234 -21.31 2.55 1.52
C TYR A 234 -22.60 3.26 1.15
N ASN A 235 -23.65 3.06 1.95
CA ASN A 235 -24.95 3.68 1.71
C ASN A 235 -25.07 5.09 2.31
N GLY A 236 -23.97 5.61 2.83
CA GLY A 236 -23.96 6.82 3.65
C GLY A 236 -24.19 6.51 5.12
N CYS A 237 -23.51 7.21 6.01
CA CYS A 237 -23.69 7.04 7.44
C CYS A 237 -23.93 8.36 8.16
N SER A 238 -24.71 8.29 9.22
CA SER A 238 -24.88 9.41 10.14
C SER A 238 -23.59 9.64 10.95
N GLN A 239 -23.44 10.84 11.49
CA GLN A 239 -22.36 11.17 12.40
C GLN A 239 -22.28 10.19 13.59
N GLU A 240 -23.43 9.78 14.11
CA GLU A 240 -23.51 8.79 15.20
C GLU A 240 -22.92 7.44 14.83
N LEU A 241 -23.16 6.96 13.59
CA LEU A 241 -22.56 5.71 13.11
C LEU A 241 -21.04 5.85 12.94
N ILE A 242 -20.57 7.00 12.45
CA ILE A 242 -19.13 7.28 12.30
C ILE A 242 -18.45 7.22 13.67
N GLU A 243 -18.99 7.92 14.67
CA GLU A 243 -18.45 7.95 16.03
C GLU A 243 -18.43 6.54 16.64
N LYS A 244 -19.48 5.75 16.45
CA LYS A 244 -19.53 4.37 16.90
C LYS A 244 -18.48 3.47 16.21
N ILE A 245 -18.29 3.62 14.91
CA ILE A 245 -17.25 2.89 14.18
C ILE A 245 -15.87 3.29 14.70
N GLN A 246 -15.62 4.59 14.86
CA GLN A 246 -14.36 5.11 15.38
C GLN A 246 -14.05 4.60 16.78
N GLU A 247 -15.05 4.52 17.65
CA GLU A 247 -14.89 3.93 18.98
C GLU A 247 -14.53 2.44 18.92
N ASN A 248 -15.22 1.67 18.07
CA ASN A 248 -14.99 0.24 17.93
C ASN A 248 -13.59 -0.10 17.38
N ILE A 249 -13.07 0.70 16.45
CA ILE A 249 -11.77 0.44 15.83
C ILE A 249 -10.58 1.00 16.62
N ARG A 250 -10.80 2.00 17.48
CA ARG A 250 -9.72 2.70 18.22
C ARG A 250 -8.82 1.78 19.03
N ASN A 251 -9.38 0.74 19.62
CA ASN A 251 -8.64 -0.19 20.45
C ASN A 251 -7.95 -1.31 19.66
N GLU A 252 -8.49 -1.65 18.50
CA GLU A 252 -7.99 -2.76 17.68
C GLU A 252 -7.03 -2.31 16.60
N MET A 253 -7.27 -1.11 16.06
CA MET A 253 -6.53 -0.53 14.93
C MET A 253 -6.38 0.97 15.14
N PRO A 254 -5.53 1.42 16.08
CA PRO A 254 -5.40 2.84 16.43
C PRO A 254 -4.88 3.70 15.28
N TYR A 255 -4.27 3.09 14.26
CA TYR A 255 -3.80 3.73 13.04
C TYR A 255 -4.94 4.02 12.04
N LEU A 256 -6.12 3.43 12.23
CA LEU A 256 -7.28 3.66 11.37
C LEU A 256 -8.07 4.90 11.82
N ASP A 257 -8.45 5.74 10.86
CA ASP A 257 -9.39 6.82 11.07
C ASP A 257 -10.54 6.75 10.08
N VAL A 258 -11.74 6.51 10.58
CA VAL A 258 -12.93 6.39 9.74
C VAL A 258 -13.22 7.65 8.91
N TYR A 259 -12.79 8.83 9.39
CA TYR A 259 -12.94 10.08 8.64
C TYR A 259 -12.07 10.10 7.39
N MET A 260 -10.87 9.48 7.41
CA MET A 260 -10.06 9.33 6.22
C MET A 260 -10.78 8.47 5.17
N VAL A 261 -11.35 7.35 5.59
CA VAL A 261 -12.11 6.45 4.70
C VAL A 261 -13.29 7.18 4.05
N ILE A 262 -14.05 7.95 4.84
CA ILE A 262 -15.18 8.71 4.35
C ILE A 262 -14.73 9.80 3.38
N ALA A 263 -13.61 10.47 3.69
CA ALA A 263 -13.03 11.45 2.77
C ALA A 263 -12.71 10.84 1.41
N ILE A 264 -12.08 9.67 1.38
CA ILE A 264 -11.76 8.95 0.14
C ILE A 264 -13.03 8.62 -0.64
N PHE A 265 -14.06 8.07 0.01
CA PHE A 265 -15.34 7.74 -0.64
C PHE A 265 -16.03 8.98 -1.20
N TYR A 266 -16.01 10.08 -0.46
CA TYR A 266 -16.58 11.33 -0.92
C TYR A 266 -15.81 11.88 -2.13
N ILE A 267 -14.48 11.90 -2.07
CA ILE A 267 -13.63 12.35 -3.17
C ILE A 267 -13.88 11.50 -4.42
N ALA A 268 -13.95 10.20 -4.29
CA ALA A 268 -14.22 9.27 -5.40
C ALA A 268 -15.66 9.37 -5.96
N GLY A 269 -16.56 10.11 -5.30
CA GLY A 269 -17.95 10.26 -5.73
C GLY A 269 -18.89 9.15 -5.26
N ASN A 270 -18.43 8.26 -4.39
CA ASN A 270 -19.21 7.15 -3.83
C ASN A 270 -20.03 7.57 -2.61
N TRP A 271 -19.84 8.79 -2.16
CA TRP A 271 -20.55 9.41 -1.07
C TRP A 271 -21.10 10.77 -1.47
N LYS A 272 -22.40 10.99 -1.28
CA LYS A 272 -23.05 12.16 -1.87
C LYS A 272 -23.06 13.41 -1.00
N ASP A 273 -22.94 13.29 0.29
CA ASP A 273 -23.07 14.42 1.23
C ASP A 273 -22.13 14.27 2.42
N CYS A 274 -21.27 15.26 2.62
CA CYS A 274 -20.34 15.32 3.76
C CYS A 274 -20.65 16.47 4.73
N LYS A 275 -21.71 17.25 4.51
CA LYS A 275 -21.98 18.50 5.26
C LYS A 275 -22.36 18.28 6.71
N HIS A 276 -22.96 17.12 7.03
CA HIS A 276 -23.36 16.79 8.40
C HIS A 276 -22.30 16.06 9.21
N ILE A 277 -21.14 15.76 8.59
CA ILE A 277 -20.04 15.08 9.25
C ILE A 277 -19.27 16.07 10.10
N LYS A 278 -19.00 15.71 11.35
CA LYS A 278 -18.17 16.50 12.27
C LYS A 278 -16.69 16.25 12.00
N TRP A 279 -16.18 16.84 10.93
CA TRP A 279 -14.79 16.69 10.49
C TRP A 279 -13.75 17.12 11.52
N GLU A 280 -14.11 17.99 12.45
CA GLU A 280 -13.27 18.39 13.59
C GLU A 280 -12.92 17.22 14.53
N SER A 281 -13.69 16.13 14.47
CA SER A 281 -13.42 14.91 15.24
C SER A 281 -12.39 13.99 14.59
N ALA A 282 -11.96 14.29 13.36
CA ALA A 282 -10.90 13.54 12.68
C ALA A 282 -9.54 13.77 13.33
N ASN A 283 -8.68 12.76 13.28
CA ASN A 283 -7.31 12.89 13.75
C ASN A 283 -6.52 13.93 12.93
N SER A 284 -5.57 14.59 13.56
CA SER A 284 -4.77 15.66 12.93
C SER A 284 -3.97 15.19 11.71
N TRP A 285 -3.58 13.92 11.68
CA TRP A 285 -2.86 13.35 10.54
C TRP A 285 -3.75 13.24 9.29
N VAL A 286 -5.08 13.00 9.44
CA VAL A 286 -6.03 13.01 8.30
C VAL A 286 -5.95 14.34 7.56
N LYS A 287 -6.03 15.43 8.32
CA LYS A 287 -5.91 16.77 7.76
C LYS A 287 -4.57 17.00 7.08
N ARG A 288 -3.47 16.64 7.76
CA ARG A 288 -2.10 16.78 7.23
C ARG A 288 -1.94 16.06 5.89
N ASP A 289 -2.40 14.81 5.82
CA ASP A 289 -2.18 13.97 4.66
C ASP A 289 -3.08 14.36 3.48
N LEU A 290 -4.34 14.71 3.74
CA LEU A 290 -5.21 15.29 2.69
C LEU A 290 -4.67 16.63 2.15
N HIS A 291 -4.06 17.47 2.99
CA HIS A 291 -3.38 18.68 2.53
C HIS A 291 -2.14 18.40 1.67
N LYS A 292 -1.37 17.33 1.96
CA LYS A 292 -0.27 16.90 1.08
C LYS A 292 -0.78 16.53 -0.30
N ILE A 293 -1.84 15.70 -0.36
CA ILE A 293 -2.48 15.29 -1.62
C ILE A 293 -2.99 16.51 -2.40
N ALA A 294 -3.64 17.44 -1.73
CA ALA A 294 -4.25 18.60 -2.37
C ALA A 294 -3.27 19.49 -3.13
N ARG A 295 -1.98 19.47 -2.76
CA ARG A 295 -0.94 20.28 -3.43
C ARG A 295 -0.78 19.95 -4.92
N THR A 296 -1.12 18.74 -5.31
CA THR A 296 -0.91 18.24 -6.68
C THR A 296 -2.15 17.57 -7.28
N ALA A 297 -3.24 17.54 -6.51
CA ALA A 297 -4.47 16.84 -6.89
C ALA A 297 -5.07 17.35 -8.20
N ASP A 298 -4.94 18.63 -8.51
CA ASP A 298 -5.38 19.26 -9.74
C ASP A 298 -4.69 18.71 -11.01
N GLN A 299 -3.56 18.02 -10.85
CA GLN A 299 -2.80 17.43 -11.95
C GLN A 299 -3.26 16.02 -12.35
N TRP A 300 -4.04 15.34 -11.50
CA TRP A 300 -4.44 13.97 -11.71
C TRP A 300 -5.89 13.63 -11.32
N MET A 301 -6.53 14.45 -10.51
CA MET A 301 -7.97 14.37 -10.22
C MET A 301 -8.78 15.09 -11.28
N THR A 302 -10.03 14.68 -11.45
CA THR A 302 -11.02 15.48 -12.17
C THR A 302 -11.34 16.75 -11.40
N LYS A 303 -11.91 17.76 -12.06
CA LYS A 303 -12.34 19.01 -11.39
C LYS A 303 -13.33 18.76 -10.26
N GLU A 304 -14.22 17.79 -10.44
CA GLU A 304 -15.23 17.44 -9.45
C GLU A 304 -14.60 16.77 -8.21
N GLU A 305 -13.69 15.83 -8.42
CA GLU A 305 -12.97 15.16 -7.34
C GLU A 305 -12.09 16.14 -6.56
N HIS A 306 -11.35 16.99 -7.26
CA HIS A 306 -10.56 18.03 -6.64
C HIS A 306 -11.45 19.01 -5.85
N GLY A 307 -12.62 19.40 -6.39
CA GLY A 307 -13.59 20.20 -5.68
C GLY A 307 -14.08 19.55 -4.39
N ARG A 308 -14.39 18.25 -4.42
CA ARG A 308 -14.76 17.47 -3.23
C ARG A 308 -13.63 17.38 -2.20
N LEU A 309 -12.40 17.18 -2.64
CA LEU A 309 -11.23 17.22 -1.74
C LEU A 309 -11.10 18.58 -1.02
N LEU A 310 -11.24 19.69 -1.76
CA LEU A 310 -11.18 21.03 -1.17
C LEU A 310 -12.34 21.29 -0.21
N GLU A 311 -13.53 20.75 -0.48
CA GLU A 311 -14.67 20.83 0.43
C GLU A 311 -14.39 20.10 1.76
N VAL A 312 -13.85 18.88 1.70
CA VAL A 312 -13.44 18.13 2.91
C VAL A 312 -12.41 18.93 3.71
N LEU A 313 -11.39 19.46 3.04
CA LEU A 313 -10.35 20.26 3.71
C LEU A 313 -10.92 21.53 4.38
N TRP A 314 -11.84 22.21 3.71
CA TRP A 314 -12.50 23.36 4.28
C TRP A 314 -13.28 23.04 5.57
N HIS A 315 -13.94 21.87 5.63
CA HIS A 315 -14.61 21.42 6.84
C HIS A 315 -13.61 21.02 7.95
N LEU A 316 -12.54 20.34 7.60
CA LEU A 316 -11.44 20.00 8.53
C LEU A 316 -10.76 21.25 9.11
N ASP A 317 -10.64 22.30 8.32
CA ASP A 317 -9.99 23.56 8.73
C ASP A 317 -10.88 24.42 9.64
N LYS A 318 -12.18 24.42 9.41
CA LYS A 318 -13.13 25.14 10.27
C LYS A 318 -13.16 24.65 11.71
N GLY A 319 -13.06 23.34 11.92
CA GLY A 319 -13.05 22.74 13.26
C GLY A 319 -11.86 23.14 14.13
N THR A 320 -10.79 23.67 13.53
CA THR A 320 -9.57 24.04 14.28
C THR A 320 -9.56 25.48 14.82
N GLY A 321 -10.65 26.24 14.68
CA GLY A 321 -10.81 27.55 15.36
C GLY A 321 -9.74 28.61 15.10
N ARG A 322 -8.88 28.43 14.10
CA ARG A 322 -7.92 29.46 13.68
C ARG A 322 -8.45 30.23 12.47
N SER A 323 -9.40 31.11 12.75
CA SER A 323 -9.57 32.33 11.94
C SER A 323 -8.35 33.21 12.22
N GLY A 324 -7.40 33.18 11.33
CA GLY A 324 -6.19 33.98 11.47
C GLY A 324 -5.36 33.87 10.22
N LEU A 325 -5.70 34.67 9.23
CA LEU A 325 -4.74 35.21 8.29
C LEU A 325 -3.72 36.00 9.06
#